data_3519fbf031823f5bbdb885f15004e910
#
_entry.id   3519fbf031823f5bbdb885f15004e910
#
_cell.length_a   1.000
_cell.length_b   1.000
_cell.length_c   1.000
_cell.angle_alpha   90.00
_cell.angle_beta   90.00
_cell.angle_gamma   90.00
#
_symmetry.space_group_name_H-M   'P 1'
#
loop_
_entity.id
_entity.type
_entity.pdbx_description
1 polymer ?
#
loop_
_entity_poly.entity_id
_entity_poly.type
_entity_poly.pdbx_seq_one_letter_code
_entity_poly.pdbx_strand_id
1 'polypeptide(L)'
;MAKIANDITELIGNTPLVKINKLFPDSQATVLAKLEFYNPASSVKDRIAKSIIDAAEASGQLNSGGTIVEATSGNTGVGLALVGAARGYKVIITMPETMSKERRAIIRLLGAELVLTPGADGVPGANSKAAEIVENTPGAILASQFDNPANPAIHHDRTGEEIWNDTEGEVDAIVAGIGTGGTISGAGKYLKEKDPEIKIFGAEPAESPVITKGDKAPHKIQGWGPGFVPDNLDKSVVDEILLVPGDEAIAFARRAAAEEGIITGISGGGALQAAGQVVTRPEFAGKTIVVVIADTGERYLSTALFDSLLD
;
A
#
# COMPACT_ATOMS: atom_id res chain seq x y z
N MET A 1 15.64 27.17 -1.94
CA MET A 1 15.16 27.49 -3.29
C MET A 1 13.81 26.83 -3.46
N ALA A 2 12.81 27.53 -4.02
CA ALA A 2 11.52 26.91 -4.35
C ALA A 2 11.74 25.81 -5.39
N LYS A 3 11.32 24.57 -5.08
CA LYS A 3 11.33 23.47 -6.04
C LYS A 3 10.03 23.53 -6.83
N ILE A 4 10.14 23.77 -8.13
CA ILE A 4 9.01 23.64 -9.06
C ILE A 4 9.17 22.25 -9.69
N ALA A 5 8.18 21.38 -9.48
CA ALA A 5 8.12 20.06 -10.12
C ALA A 5 7.70 20.21 -11.59
N ASN A 6 8.24 19.40 -12.49
CA ASN A 6 7.85 19.41 -13.90
C ASN A 6 6.46 18.81 -14.10
N ASP A 7 6.13 17.77 -13.32
CA ASP A 7 4.79 17.18 -13.27
C ASP A 7 4.51 16.59 -11.89
N ILE A 8 3.29 16.13 -11.68
CA ILE A 8 2.81 15.61 -10.40
C ILE A 8 3.55 14.35 -9.95
N THR A 9 4.17 13.57 -10.85
CA THR A 9 4.87 12.33 -10.51
C THR A 9 6.19 12.57 -9.79
N GLU A 10 6.77 13.77 -9.90
CA GLU A 10 7.97 14.17 -9.14
C GLU A 10 7.69 14.41 -7.65
N LEU A 11 6.42 14.54 -7.27
CA LEU A 11 5.99 14.71 -5.88
C LEU A 11 5.74 13.38 -5.17
N ILE A 12 5.86 12.24 -5.86
CA ILE A 12 5.68 10.91 -5.29
C ILE A 12 6.88 10.58 -4.39
N GLY A 13 6.60 10.13 -3.17
CA GLY A 13 7.61 9.85 -2.16
C GLY A 13 7.89 11.02 -1.22
N ASN A 14 8.98 10.93 -0.47
CA ASN A 14 9.35 11.89 0.58
C ASN A 14 8.19 12.19 1.54
N THR A 15 7.44 11.15 1.89
CA THR A 15 6.29 11.27 2.79
C THR A 15 6.74 11.47 4.22
N PRO A 16 6.02 12.27 5.04
CA PRO A 16 6.48 12.62 6.38
C PRO A 16 6.37 11.45 7.37
N LEU A 17 7.23 11.50 8.41
CA LEU A 17 7.05 10.78 9.66
C LEU A 17 6.38 11.68 10.69
N VAL A 18 5.40 11.13 11.43
CA VAL A 18 4.71 11.84 12.52
C VAL A 18 4.73 10.97 13.76
N LYS A 19 5.09 11.57 14.92
CA LYS A 19 5.08 10.86 16.19
C LYS A 19 3.65 10.61 16.66
N ILE A 20 3.38 9.37 17.06
CA ILE A 20 2.15 8.96 17.73
C ILE A 20 2.30 9.26 19.23
N ASN A 21 1.37 10.00 19.84
CA ASN A 21 1.50 10.48 21.20
C ASN A 21 0.48 9.93 22.19
N LYS A 22 -0.70 9.51 21.73
CA LYS A 22 -1.84 9.17 22.59
C LYS A 22 -2.33 7.73 22.41
N LEU A 23 -2.17 7.15 21.23
CA LEU A 23 -2.69 5.79 20.92
C LEU A 23 -2.09 4.70 21.82
N PHE A 24 -0.86 4.90 22.32
CA PHE A 24 -0.11 3.93 23.12
C PHE A 24 0.38 4.56 24.43
N PRO A 25 -0.52 4.95 25.36
CA PRO A 25 -0.17 5.75 26.53
C PRO A 25 0.78 5.05 27.50
N ASP A 26 0.74 3.73 27.56
CA ASP A 26 1.57 2.91 28.46
C ASP A 26 2.87 2.43 27.80
N SER A 27 3.12 2.80 26.52
CA SER A 27 4.32 2.39 25.81
C SER A 27 5.53 3.24 26.20
N GLN A 28 6.67 2.57 26.38
CA GLN A 28 7.97 3.24 26.50
C GLN A 28 8.70 3.36 25.14
N ALA A 29 8.14 2.81 24.06
CA ALA A 29 8.67 2.96 22.70
C ALA A 29 8.25 4.29 22.09
N THR A 30 9.06 4.83 21.20
CA THR A 30 8.68 5.91 20.29
C THR A 30 8.03 5.29 19.04
N VAL A 31 6.80 5.68 18.74
CA VAL A 31 6.09 5.21 17.53
C VAL A 31 5.99 6.36 16.53
N LEU A 32 6.44 6.12 15.30
CA LEU A 32 6.40 7.07 14.19
C LEU A 32 5.51 6.51 13.07
N ALA A 33 4.55 7.30 12.62
CA ALA A 33 3.68 6.97 11.49
C ALA A 33 4.27 7.51 10.19
N LYS A 34 4.61 6.65 9.23
CA LYS A 34 4.99 7.01 7.85
C LYS A 34 3.72 7.23 7.04
N LEU A 35 3.38 8.49 6.77
CA LEU A 35 2.09 8.89 6.21
C LEU A 35 2.08 8.82 4.68
N GLU A 36 1.86 7.65 4.11
CA GLU A 36 1.87 7.43 2.66
C GLU A 36 0.70 8.11 1.91
N PHE A 37 -0.31 8.59 2.63
CA PHE A 37 -1.38 9.39 2.02
C PHE A 37 -0.95 10.83 1.62
N TYR A 38 0.27 11.24 1.94
CA TYR A 38 0.87 12.47 1.40
C TYR A 38 1.36 12.32 -0.05
N ASN A 39 1.39 11.12 -0.60
CA ASN A 39 1.57 10.95 -2.03
C ASN A 39 0.41 11.62 -2.81
N PRO A 40 0.63 12.08 -4.05
CA PRO A 40 -0.34 12.88 -4.84
C PRO A 40 -1.71 12.22 -5.03
N ALA A 41 -1.77 10.90 -5.22
CA ALA A 41 -3.03 10.16 -5.24
C ALA A 41 -3.37 9.54 -3.87
N SER A 42 -2.83 10.08 -2.79
CA SER A 42 -3.14 9.76 -1.38
C SER A 42 -2.96 8.29 -1.00
N SER A 43 -1.94 7.62 -1.57
CA SER A 43 -1.61 6.26 -1.14
C SER A 43 -0.16 5.83 -1.46
N VAL A 44 0.28 4.80 -0.75
CA VAL A 44 1.56 4.12 -0.99
C VAL A 44 1.68 3.57 -2.41
N LYS A 45 0.57 3.33 -3.11
CA LYS A 45 0.55 2.74 -4.45
C LYS A 45 1.02 3.70 -5.54
N ASP A 46 1.06 4.99 -5.28
CA ASP A 46 1.65 5.96 -6.20
C ASP A 46 3.11 5.63 -6.48
N ARG A 47 3.83 5.17 -5.44
CA ARG A 47 5.24 4.74 -5.57
C ARG A 47 5.40 3.60 -6.56
N ILE A 48 4.63 2.53 -6.39
CA ILE A 48 4.75 1.36 -7.27
C ILE A 48 4.24 1.66 -8.68
N ALA A 49 3.19 2.47 -8.83
CA ALA A 49 2.69 2.88 -10.13
C ALA A 49 3.78 3.61 -10.94
N LYS A 50 4.45 4.59 -10.31
CA LYS A 50 5.58 5.28 -10.95
C LYS A 50 6.72 4.32 -11.27
N SER A 51 7.14 3.49 -10.33
CA SER A 51 8.27 2.59 -10.47
C SER A 51 8.07 1.55 -11.59
N ILE A 52 6.88 0.97 -11.68
CA ILE A 52 6.53 0.00 -12.73
C ILE A 52 6.59 0.66 -14.11
N ILE A 53 6.08 1.88 -14.23
CA ILE A 53 6.11 2.64 -15.48
C ILE A 53 7.56 3.04 -15.82
N ASP A 54 8.33 3.56 -14.87
CA ASP A 54 9.75 3.91 -15.05
C ASP A 54 10.56 2.68 -15.54
N ALA A 55 10.35 1.52 -14.95
CA ALA A 55 11.02 0.28 -15.35
C ALA A 55 10.63 -0.18 -16.77
N ALA A 56 9.35 -0.07 -17.12
CA ALA A 56 8.86 -0.43 -18.43
C ALA A 56 9.36 0.52 -19.54
N GLU A 57 9.45 1.82 -19.24
CA GLU A 57 10.08 2.83 -20.11
C GLU A 57 11.57 2.51 -20.32
N ALA A 58 12.31 2.30 -19.23
CA ALA A 58 13.75 2.03 -19.27
C ALA A 58 14.11 0.73 -20.02
N SER A 59 13.26 -0.29 -19.93
CA SER A 59 13.45 -1.56 -20.66
C SER A 59 12.97 -1.51 -22.11
N GLY A 60 12.30 -0.44 -22.54
CA GLY A 60 11.70 -0.32 -23.87
C GLY A 60 10.43 -1.16 -24.07
N GLN A 61 9.87 -1.72 -23.00
CA GLN A 61 8.57 -2.44 -23.04
C GLN A 61 7.40 -1.48 -23.22
N LEU A 62 7.50 -0.27 -22.68
CA LEU A 62 6.48 0.77 -22.79
C LEU A 62 7.03 1.96 -23.59
N ASN A 63 6.46 2.18 -24.77
CA ASN A 63 6.80 3.33 -25.61
C ASN A 63 5.88 4.51 -25.29
N SER A 64 6.31 5.72 -25.67
CA SER A 64 5.51 6.95 -25.53
C SER A 64 4.10 6.77 -26.12
N GLY A 65 3.07 7.13 -25.35
CA GLY A 65 1.67 6.94 -25.71
C GLY A 65 1.18 5.48 -25.65
N GLY A 66 1.99 4.59 -25.15
CA GLY A 66 1.64 3.15 -24.99
C GLY A 66 0.49 2.92 -24.00
N THR A 67 0.10 1.66 -23.88
CA THR A 67 -1.04 1.26 -23.05
C THR A 67 -0.58 0.45 -21.84
N ILE A 68 -1.10 0.82 -20.67
CA ILE A 68 -0.86 0.14 -19.40
C ILE A 68 -2.16 -0.49 -18.95
N VAL A 69 -2.13 -1.77 -18.61
CA VAL A 69 -3.31 -2.52 -18.15
C VAL A 69 -3.05 -3.06 -16.75
N GLU A 70 -4.07 -3.04 -15.89
CA GLU A 70 -4.01 -3.67 -14.57
C GLU A 70 -5.38 -4.13 -14.12
N ALA A 71 -5.44 -5.32 -13.50
CA ALA A 71 -6.63 -5.81 -12.83
C ALA A 71 -6.60 -5.39 -11.37
N THR A 72 -7.30 -4.33 -11.02
CA THR A 72 -7.34 -3.82 -9.65
C THR A 72 -8.58 -2.98 -9.38
N SER A 73 -9.13 -3.10 -8.19
CA SER A 73 -10.19 -2.22 -7.69
C SER A 73 -9.67 -1.21 -6.66
N GLY A 74 -8.36 -1.21 -6.41
CA GLY A 74 -7.75 -0.47 -5.31
C GLY A 74 -6.90 0.73 -5.75
N ASN A 75 -6.06 1.14 -4.82
CA ASN A 75 -5.19 2.32 -4.95
C ASN A 75 -4.19 2.21 -6.11
N THR A 76 -3.81 1.00 -6.51
CA THR A 76 -2.90 0.79 -7.65
C THR A 76 -3.50 1.32 -8.95
N GLY A 77 -4.79 1.07 -9.19
CA GLY A 77 -5.48 1.61 -10.36
C GLY A 77 -5.51 3.14 -10.38
N VAL A 78 -5.68 3.78 -9.21
CA VAL A 78 -5.64 5.24 -9.09
C VAL A 78 -4.22 5.76 -9.34
N GLY A 79 -3.19 5.13 -8.76
CA GLY A 79 -1.79 5.50 -8.98
C GLY A 79 -1.36 5.37 -10.44
N LEU A 80 -1.72 4.25 -11.10
CA LEU A 80 -1.44 4.05 -12.53
C LEU A 80 -2.15 5.09 -13.40
N ALA A 81 -3.42 5.39 -13.09
CA ALA A 81 -4.18 6.42 -13.79
C ALA A 81 -3.55 7.82 -13.63
N LEU A 82 -3.09 8.16 -12.41
CA LEU A 82 -2.41 9.44 -12.15
C LEU A 82 -1.11 9.56 -12.97
N VAL A 83 -0.25 8.54 -12.93
CA VAL A 83 1.02 8.58 -13.66
C VAL A 83 0.77 8.56 -15.17
N GLY A 84 -0.20 7.74 -15.63
CA GLY A 84 -0.60 7.68 -17.03
C GLY A 84 -1.11 9.04 -17.55
N ALA A 85 -1.97 9.72 -16.79
CA ALA A 85 -2.46 11.06 -17.14
C ALA A 85 -1.32 12.08 -17.24
N ALA A 86 -0.38 12.07 -16.27
CA ALA A 86 0.74 13.00 -16.25
C ALA A 86 1.72 12.79 -17.42
N ARG A 87 1.91 11.54 -17.86
CA ARG A 87 2.92 11.16 -18.86
C ARG A 87 2.34 10.85 -20.26
N GLY A 88 1.02 10.94 -20.43
CA GLY A 88 0.35 10.72 -21.72
C GLY A 88 0.22 9.25 -22.11
N TYR A 89 0.12 8.34 -21.15
CA TYR A 89 -0.16 6.93 -21.39
C TYR A 89 -1.66 6.64 -21.37
N LYS A 90 -2.08 5.69 -22.17
CA LYS A 90 -3.41 5.09 -22.04
C LYS A 90 -3.39 4.10 -20.87
N VAL A 91 -4.31 4.25 -19.94
CA VAL A 91 -4.46 3.33 -18.81
C VAL A 91 -5.80 2.62 -18.89
N ILE A 92 -5.80 1.30 -18.80
CA ILE A 92 -7.01 0.46 -18.79
C ILE A 92 -7.03 -0.32 -17.47
N ILE A 93 -8.07 -0.11 -16.68
CA ILE A 93 -8.25 -0.82 -15.41
C ILE A 93 -9.42 -1.78 -15.55
N THR A 94 -9.20 -3.05 -15.23
CA THR A 94 -10.27 -4.05 -15.17
C THR A 94 -10.64 -4.30 -13.72
N MET A 95 -11.96 -4.41 -13.42
CA MET A 95 -12.45 -4.76 -12.10
C MET A 95 -13.86 -5.32 -12.15
N PRO A 96 -14.28 -6.13 -11.15
CA PRO A 96 -15.66 -6.57 -11.03
C PRO A 96 -16.63 -5.40 -10.89
N GLU A 97 -17.82 -5.51 -11.48
CA GLU A 97 -18.89 -4.50 -11.41
C GLU A 97 -19.44 -4.27 -9.98
N THR A 98 -19.11 -5.13 -9.04
CA THR A 98 -19.48 -5.02 -7.63
C THR A 98 -18.63 -4.02 -6.84
N MET A 99 -17.53 -3.53 -7.43
CA MET A 99 -16.64 -2.58 -6.76
C MET A 99 -17.25 -1.19 -6.59
N SER A 100 -16.76 -0.42 -5.61
CA SER A 100 -17.35 0.87 -5.21
C SER A 100 -17.43 1.88 -6.36
N LYS A 101 -18.52 2.66 -6.40
CA LYS A 101 -18.75 3.69 -7.41
C LYS A 101 -17.74 4.83 -7.30
N GLU A 102 -17.32 5.15 -6.09
CA GLU A 102 -16.36 6.22 -5.79
C GLU A 102 -15.00 5.93 -6.43
N ARG A 103 -14.50 4.70 -6.29
CA ARG A 103 -13.23 4.28 -6.90
C ARG A 103 -13.28 4.33 -8.42
N ARG A 104 -14.40 3.87 -9.00
CA ARG A 104 -14.62 3.96 -10.46
C ARG A 104 -14.62 5.41 -10.94
N ALA A 105 -15.23 6.31 -10.16
CA ALA A 105 -15.30 7.73 -10.49
C ALA A 105 -13.90 8.38 -10.50
N ILE A 106 -13.07 8.10 -9.49
CA ILE A 106 -11.70 8.64 -9.41
C ILE A 106 -10.83 8.14 -10.59
N ILE A 107 -10.89 6.86 -10.92
CA ILE A 107 -10.14 6.28 -12.03
C ILE A 107 -10.55 6.94 -13.37
N ARG A 108 -11.86 7.11 -13.60
CA ARG A 108 -12.37 7.81 -14.79
C ARG A 108 -12.02 9.29 -14.81
N LEU A 109 -12.05 9.96 -13.65
CA LEU A 109 -11.67 11.38 -13.53
C LEU A 109 -10.22 11.62 -13.99
N LEU A 110 -9.33 10.66 -13.74
CA LEU A 110 -7.94 10.67 -14.19
C LEU A 110 -7.78 10.26 -15.66
N GLY A 111 -8.87 10.04 -16.39
CA GLY A 111 -8.85 9.73 -17.82
C GLY A 111 -8.59 8.26 -18.15
N ALA A 112 -8.49 7.38 -17.17
CA ALA A 112 -8.31 5.95 -17.43
C ALA A 112 -9.60 5.29 -17.93
N GLU A 113 -9.46 4.35 -18.86
CA GLU A 113 -10.52 3.48 -19.31
C GLU A 113 -10.83 2.41 -18.24
N LEU A 114 -12.11 2.26 -17.93
CA LEU A 114 -12.55 1.28 -16.94
C LEU A 114 -13.38 0.19 -17.61
N VAL A 115 -12.87 -1.04 -17.57
CA VAL A 115 -13.54 -2.24 -18.07
C VAL A 115 -14.11 -3.02 -16.88
N LEU A 116 -15.43 -3.07 -16.79
CA LEU A 116 -16.13 -3.83 -15.76
C LEU A 116 -16.36 -5.28 -16.21
N THR A 117 -16.06 -6.23 -15.31
CA THR A 117 -16.31 -7.65 -15.51
C THR A 117 -17.51 -8.10 -14.67
N PRO A 118 -18.20 -9.21 -15.04
CA PRO A 118 -19.30 -9.73 -14.25
C PRO A 118 -18.91 -9.96 -12.79
N GLY A 119 -19.77 -9.57 -11.86
CA GLY A 119 -19.52 -9.73 -10.44
C GLY A 119 -19.32 -11.18 -9.99
N ALA A 120 -19.99 -12.13 -10.67
CA ALA A 120 -19.87 -13.55 -10.41
C ALA A 120 -18.45 -14.11 -10.68
N ASP A 121 -17.71 -13.50 -11.62
CA ASP A 121 -16.37 -13.94 -12.02
C ASP A 121 -15.28 -13.38 -11.05
N GLY A 122 -15.64 -12.43 -10.21
CA GLY A 122 -14.77 -11.84 -9.19
C GLY A 122 -13.43 -11.33 -9.72
N VAL A 123 -12.40 -11.40 -8.86
CA VAL A 123 -11.02 -10.99 -9.23
C VAL A 123 -10.42 -11.83 -10.36
N PRO A 124 -10.62 -13.17 -10.41
CA PRO A 124 -10.14 -13.97 -11.54
C PRO A 124 -10.66 -13.50 -12.89
N GLY A 125 -11.94 -13.13 -12.98
CA GLY A 125 -12.52 -12.57 -14.21
C GLY A 125 -11.87 -11.26 -14.63
N ALA A 126 -11.57 -10.37 -13.68
CA ALA A 126 -10.86 -9.12 -13.96
C ALA A 126 -9.44 -9.39 -14.46
N ASN A 127 -8.70 -10.33 -13.84
CA ASN A 127 -7.37 -10.73 -14.28
C ASN A 127 -7.37 -11.30 -15.72
N SER A 128 -8.30 -12.21 -15.99
CA SER A 128 -8.43 -12.80 -17.35
C SER A 128 -8.73 -11.72 -18.39
N LYS A 129 -9.57 -10.73 -18.06
CA LYS A 129 -9.90 -9.63 -18.96
C LYS A 129 -8.69 -8.68 -19.18
N ALA A 130 -7.89 -8.43 -18.16
CA ALA A 130 -6.66 -7.65 -18.30
C ALA A 130 -5.67 -8.35 -19.25
N ALA A 131 -5.46 -9.66 -19.07
CA ALA A 131 -4.59 -10.45 -19.94
C ALA A 131 -5.09 -10.45 -21.40
N GLU A 132 -6.39 -10.65 -21.62
CA GLU A 132 -7.02 -10.56 -22.96
C GLU A 132 -6.76 -9.20 -23.63
N ILE A 133 -6.89 -8.11 -22.88
CA ILE A 133 -6.65 -6.76 -23.41
C ILE A 133 -5.19 -6.59 -23.82
N VAL A 134 -4.24 -7.03 -22.99
CA VAL A 134 -2.81 -6.97 -23.32
C VAL A 134 -2.50 -7.77 -24.57
N GLU A 135 -3.00 -9.01 -24.67
CA GLU A 135 -2.78 -9.87 -25.84
C GLU A 135 -3.31 -9.24 -27.15
N ASN A 136 -4.44 -8.54 -27.08
CA ASN A 136 -5.08 -7.93 -28.25
C ASN A 136 -4.64 -6.46 -28.51
N THR A 137 -3.73 -5.89 -27.69
CA THR A 137 -3.27 -4.51 -27.84
C THR A 137 -1.75 -4.49 -28.04
N PRO A 138 -1.26 -4.32 -29.27
CA PRO A 138 0.18 -4.29 -29.52
C PRO A 138 0.90 -3.24 -28.70
N GLY A 139 1.97 -3.65 -28.01
CA GLY A 139 2.77 -2.76 -27.15
C GLY A 139 2.11 -2.40 -25.81
N ALA A 140 0.98 -3.02 -25.46
CA ALA A 140 0.44 -2.88 -24.11
C ALA A 140 1.24 -3.72 -23.12
N ILE A 141 1.36 -3.19 -21.89
CA ILE A 141 1.97 -3.89 -20.76
C ILE A 141 0.93 -4.19 -19.68
N LEU A 142 1.12 -5.30 -18.97
CA LEU A 142 0.44 -5.58 -17.70
C LEU A 142 1.32 -5.05 -16.57
N ALA A 143 0.77 -4.25 -15.65
CA ALA A 143 1.56 -3.68 -14.55
C ALA A 143 1.96 -4.75 -13.51
N SER A 144 1.13 -5.77 -13.29
CA SER A 144 1.46 -6.97 -12.48
C SER A 144 1.94 -6.64 -11.06
N GLN A 145 1.15 -5.90 -10.30
CA GLN A 145 1.58 -5.38 -8.99
C GLN A 145 2.04 -6.44 -7.98
N PHE A 146 1.64 -7.71 -8.12
CA PHE A 146 1.92 -8.77 -7.16
C PHE A 146 3.23 -9.52 -7.42
N ASP A 147 3.76 -9.45 -8.64
CA ASP A 147 4.94 -10.18 -9.12
C ASP A 147 5.99 -9.29 -9.82
N ASN A 148 5.64 -8.03 -10.14
CA ASN A 148 6.58 -7.10 -10.77
C ASN A 148 7.68 -6.65 -9.78
N PRO A 149 8.97 -6.92 -10.09
CA PRO A 149 10.08 -6.60 -9.19
C PRO A 149 10.29 -5.09 -8.97
N ALA A 150 9.77 -4.22 -9.83
CA ALA A 150 9.80 -2.78 -9.65
C ALA A 150 9.01 -2.33 -8.40
N ASN A 151 8.06 -3.16 -7.92
CA ASN A 151 7.32 -2.90 -6.70
C ASN A 151 8.23 -2.96 -5.45
N PRO A 152 8.85 -4.07 -5.06
CA PRO A 152 9.75 -4.05 -3.91
C PRO A 152 10.99 -3.15 -4.14
N ALA A 153 11.45 -2.98 -5.37
CA ALA A 153 12.60 -2.12 -5.68
C ALA A 153 12.39 -0.67 -5.24
N ILE A 154 11.24 -0.05 -5.55
CA ILE A 154 10.99 1.34 -5.14
C ILE A 154 10.90 1.50 -3.62
N HIS A 155 10.44 0.47 -2.92
CA HIS A 155 10.40 0.50 -1.46
C HIS A 155 11.78 0.32 -0.83
N HIS A 156 12.66 -0.46 -1.47
CA HIS A 156 14.07 -0.53 -1.11
C HIS A 156 14.76 0.83 -1.35
N ASP A 157 14.71 1.33 -2.58
CA ASP A 157 15.51 2.46 -3.03
C ASP A 157 15.00 3.81 -2.49
N ARG A 158 13.74 3.89 -2.03
CA ARG A 158 13.13 5.15 -1.57
C ARG A 158 12.47 5.02 -0.20
N THR A 159 11.50 4.13 -0.01
CA THR A 159 10.75 4.09 1.26
C THR A 159 11.64 3.72 2.44
N GLY A 160 12.50 2.71 2.28
CA GLY A 160 13.47 2.31 3.29
C GLY A 160 14.51 3.40 3.54
N GLU A 161 15.04 4.00 2.45
CA GLU A 161 15.97 5.12 2.52
C GLU A 161 15.37 6.34 3.24
N GLU A 162 14.14 6.72 2.92
CA GLU A 162 13.44 7.82 3.59
C GLU A 162 13.29 7.55 5.09
N ILE A 163 12.84 6.34 5.47
CA ILE A 163 12.69 5.96 6.88
C ILE A 163 14.03 6.05 7.61
N TRP A 164 15.10 5.51 7.05
CA TRP A 164 16.43 5.56 7.62
C TRP A 164 16.94 7.00 7.81
N ASN A 165 16.79 7.82 6.79
CA ASN A 165 17.27 9.21 6.83
C ASN A 165 16.42 10.09 7.75
N ASP A 166 15.10 9.94 7.73
CA ASP A 166 14.17 10.73 8.56
C ASP A 166 14.27 10.37 10.05
N THR A 167 14.76 9.18 10.38
CA THR A 167 15.04 8.76 11.76
C THR A 167 16.51 8.94 12.17
N GLU A 168 17.34 9.53 11.29
CA GLU A 168 18.80 9.66 11.51
C GLU A 168 19.47 8.30 11.82
N GLY A 169 18.89 7.20 11.29
CA GLY A 169 19.35 5.84 11.55
C GLY A 169 18.88 5.24 12.89
N GLU A 170 18.04 5.91 13.63
CA GLU A 170 17.58 5.45 14.97
C GLU A 170 16.29 4.63 14.91
N VAL A 171 16.00 3.97 13.79
CA VAL A 171 14.86 3.04 13.65
C VAL A 171 15.25 1.64 14.12
N ASP A 172 14.48 1.08 15.07
CA ASP A 172 14.70 -0.27 15.61
C ASP A 172 13.72 -1.30 15.02
N ALA A 173 12.57 -0.84 14.52
CA ALA A 173 11.59 -1.73 13.88
C ALA A 173 10.71 -0.99 12.87
N ILE A 174 10.22 -1.75 11.88
CA ILE A 174 9.16 -1.33 10.97
C ILE A 174 7.96 -2.27 11.08
N VAL A 175 6.75 -1.71 11.03
CA VAL A 175 5.48 -2.44 10.97
C VAL A 175 4.74 -2.05 9.70
N ALA A 176 4.40 -3.01 8.85
CA ALA A 176 3.61 -2.77 7.66
C ALA A 176 2.68 -3.93 7.32
N GLY A 177 1.49 -3.61 6.82
CA GLY A 177 0.56 -4.62 6.34
C GLY A 177 0.97 -5.25 5.02
N ILE A 178 0.66 -6.53 4.85
CA ILE A 178 1.02 -7.31 3.66
C ILE A 178 -0.17 -7.35 2.70
N GLY A 179 -0.08 -6.53 1.63
CA GLY A 179 -0.93 -6.63 0.46
C GLY A 179 -0.18 -7.31 -0.68
N THR A 180 0.58 -6.54 -1.46
CA THR A 180 1.46 -7.08 -2.52
C THR A 180 2.81 -7.60 -2.00
N GLY A 181 3.13 -7.35 -0.73
CA GLY A 181 4.42 -7.72 -0.14
C GLY A 181 5.56 -6.71 -0.40
N GLY A 182 5.44 -5.87 -1.41
CA GLY A 182 6.54 -5.01 -1.85
C GLY A 182 7.04 -4.03 -0.80
N THR A 183 6.15 -3.38 -0.05
CA THR A 183 6.54 -2.39 0.97
C THR A 183 7.42 -3.01 2.06
N ILE A 184 6.95 -4.10 2.68
CA ILE A 184 7.66 -4.73 3.79
C ILE A 184 8.96 -5.39 3.31
N SER A 185 8.94 -6.02 2.13
CA SER A 185 10.12 -6.67 1.56
C SER A 185 11.18 -5.67 1.15
N GLY A 186 10.80 -4.63 0.40
CA GLY A 186 11.75 -3.63 -0.09
C GLY A 186 12.31 -2.77 1.04
N ALA A 187 11.45 -2.10 1.81
CA ALA A 187 11.90 -1.25 2.90
C ALA A 187 12.62 -2.06 3.99
N GLY A 188 12.10 -3.24 4.34
CA GLY A 188 12.73 -4.12 5.31
C GLY A 188 14.12 -4.59 4.87
N LYS A 189 14.29 -4.94 3.60
CA LYS A 189 15.60 -5.30 3.05
C LYS A 189 16.61 -4.16 3.18
N TYR A 190 16.23 -2.94 2.75
CA TYR A 190 17.09 -1.76 2.86
C TYR A 190 17.50 -1.49 4.32
N LEU A 191 16.55 -1.56 5.26
CA LEU A 191 16.82 -1.30 6.67
C LEU A 191 17.75 -2.36 7.26
N LYS A 192 17.56 -3.65 6.94
CA LYS A 192 18.48 -4.72 7.37
C LYS A 192 19.87 -4.63 6.73
N GLU A 193 20.00 -4.07 5.54
CA GLU A 193 21.31 -3.76 4.94
C GLU A 193 22.05 -2.64 5.69
N LYS A 194 21.32 -1.72 6.35
CA LYS A 194 21.87 -0.67 7.22
C LYS A 194 22.22 -1.20 8.60
N ASP A 195 21.29 -1.91 9.21
CA ASP A 195 21.47 -2.57 10.51
C ASP A 195 20.67 -3.89 10.54
N PRO A 196 21.35 -5.05 10.58
CA PRO A 196 20.70 -6.37 10.63
C PRO A 196 19.83 -6.62 11.86
N GLU A 197 20.01 -5.84 12.94
CA GLU A 197 19.24 -5.99 14.18
C GLU A 197 17.84 -5.35 14.09
N ILE A 198 17.58 -4.48 13.10
CA ILE A 198 16.25 -3.89 12.87
C ILE A 198 15.21 -4.99 12.64
N LYS A 199 14.10 -4.93 13.38
CA LYS A 199 13.04 -5.92 13.30
C LYS A 199 11.97 -5.54 12.27
N ILE A 200 11.60 -6.50 11.46
CA ILE A 200 10.66 -6.32 10.36
C ILE A 200 9.38 -7.10 10.65
N PHE A 201 8.31 -6.37 10.99
CA PHE A 201 7.01 -6.93 11.31
C PHE A 201 6.04 -6.75 10.14
N GLY A 202 5.67 -7.86 9.51
CA GLY A 202 4.56 -7.90 8.58
C GLY A 202 3.23 -8.03 9.35
N ALA A 203 2.12 -7.62 8.75
CA ALA A 203 0.80 -7.88 9.32
C ALA A 203 -0.16 -8.42 8.26
N GLU A 204 -0.96 -9.42 8.64
CA GLU A 204 -2.01 -9.99 7.80
C GLU A 204 -3.34 -10.09 8.56
N PRO A 205 -4.51 -10.20 7.85
CA PRO A 205 -5.80 -10.33 8.50
C PRO A 205 -5.91 -11.63 9.31
N ALA A 206 -6.34 -11.54 10.57
CA ALA A 206 -6.54 -12.70 11.43
C ALA A 206 -7.61 -13.68 10.90
N GLU A 207 -8.59 -13.15 10.15
CA GLU A 207 -9.64 -13.94 9.50
C GLU A 207 -9.15 -14.68 8.24
N SER A 208 -8.04 -14.23 7.65
CA SER A 208 -7.48 -14.81 6.42
C SER A 208 -5.95 -14.91 6.49
N PRO A 209 -5.41 -15.72 7.39
CA PRO A 209 -3.97 -15.82 7.65
C PRO A 209 -3.27 -16.73 6.62
N VAL A 210 -3.31 -16.31 5.36
CA VAL A 210 -2.82 -17.11 4.22
C VAL A 210 -1.30 -17.34 4.29
N ILE A 211 -0.55 -16.34 4.76
CA ILE A 211 0.92 -16.40 4.76
C ILE A 211 1.41 -17.28 5.92
N THR A 212 0.78 -17.18 7.10
CA THR A 212 1.18 -17.91 8.30
C THR A 212 0.54 -19.29 8.40
N LYS A 213 -0.73 -19.46 7.97
CA LYS A 213 -1.50 -20.71 8.17
C LYS A 213 -2.01 -21.34 6.88
N GLY A 214 -1.99 -20.64 5.74
CA GLY A 214 -2.57 -21.12 4.49
C GLY A 214 -4.09 -20.95 4.38
N ASP A 215 -4.74 -20.40 5.39
CA ASP A 215 -6.20 -20.28 5.46
C ASP A 215 -6.68 -19.01 4.76
N LYS A 216 -7.62 -19.17 3.83
CA LYS A 216 -8.23 -18.07 3.08
C LYS A 216 -9.69 -17.89 3.47
N ALA A 217 -10.05 -16.66 3.88
CA ALA A 217 -11.43 -16.29 4.16
C ALA A 217 -11.69 -14.81 3.84
N PRO A 218 -12.97 -14.37 3.74
CA PRO A 218 -13.30 -12.96 3.66
C PRO A 218 -12.85 -12.20 4.91
N HIS A 219 -12.35 -10.98 4.72
CA HIS A 219 -11.95 -10.09 5.81
C HIS A 219 -12.25 -8.62 5.47
N LYS A 220 -12.19 -7.73 6.48
CA LYS A 220 -12.56 -6.31 6.37
C LYS A 220 -11.39 -5.40 6.00
N ILE A 221 -10.14 -5.84 6.09
CA ILE A 221 -8.95 -5.01 5.90
C ILE A 221 -8.63 -4.90 4.39
N GLN A 222 -9.23 -3.92 3.73
CA GLN A 222 -9.00 -3.70 2.31
C GLN A 222 -7.52 -3.34 2.04
N GLY A 223 -6.96 -3.95 0.99
CA GLY A 223 -5.56 -3.76 0.58
C GLY A 223 -4.57 -4.76 1.17
N TRP A 224 -4.96 -5.55 2.18
CA TRP A 224 -4.20 -6.66 2.72
C TRP A 224 -4.76 -8.02 2.26
N GLY A 225 -4.02 -9.09 2.48
CA GLY A 225 -4.50 -10.45 2.36
C GLY A 225 -5.18 -10.76 1.02
N PRO A 226 -4.46 -10.77 -0.10
CA PRO A 226 -5.06 -10.99 -1.44
C PRO A 226 -5.62 -12.41 -1.63
N GLY A 227 -5.44 -13.29 -0.63
CA GLY A 227 -5.90 -14.67 -0.64
C GLY A 227 -4.91 -15.65 -1.28
N PHE A 228 -3.68 -15.21 -1.46
CA PHE A 228 -2.51 -15.99 -1.88
C PHE A 228 -1.24 -15.32 -1.33
N VAL A 229 -0.10 -16.02 -1.37
CA VAL A 229 1.21 -15.45 -1.02
C VAL A 229 1.75 -14.72 -2.27
N PRO A 230 1.95 -13.38 -2.23
CA PRO A 230 2.45 -12.64 -3.39
C PRO A 230 3.93 -12.97 -3.66
N ASP A 231 4.33 -13.00 -4.95
CA ASP A 231 5.72 -13.27 -5.35
C ASP A 231 6.68 -12.16 -4.89
N ASN A 232 6.18 -10.93 -4.75
CA ASN A 232 6.94 -9.80 -4.20
C ASN A 232 7.19 -9.86 -2.69
N LEU A 233 6.63 -10.86 -1.98
CA LEU A 233 6.90 -11.04 -0.56
C LEU A 233 8.16 -11.86 -0.33
N ASP A 234 9.24 -11.20 0.08
CA ASP A 234 10.44 -11.86 0.56
C ASP A 234 10.31 -12.20 2.06
N LYS A 235 9.93 -13.45 2.33
CA LYS A 235 9.76 -13.94 3.71
C LYS A 235 11.07 -13.97 4.51
N SER A 236 12.23 -13.98 3.84
CA SER A 236 13.52 -14.01 4.52
C SER A 236 13.87 -12.70 5.20
N VAL A 237 13.22 -11.59 4.76
CA VAL A 237 13.39 -10.26 5.34
C VAL A 237 12.51 -10.07 6.57
N VAL A 238 11.35 -10.73 6.63
CA VAL A 238 10.33 -10.54 7.68
C VAL A 238 10.65 -11.40 8.90
N ASP A 239 10.83 -10.75 10.05
CA ASP A 239 11.10 -11.46 11.32
C ASP A 239 9.85 -12.12 11.90
N GLU A 240 8.68 -11.45 11.79
CA GLU A 240 7.41 -11.94 12.32
C GLU A 240 6.23 -11.41 11.52
N ILE A 241 5.16 -12.20 11.40
CA ILE A 241 3.89 -11.78 10.81
C ILE A 241 2.82 -11.77 11.90
N LEU A 242 2.27 -10.58 12.15
CA LEU A 242 1.27 -10.29 13.16
C LEU A 242 -0.14 -10.47 12.59
N LEU A 243 -1.01 -11.12 13.37
CA LEU A 243 -2.41 -11.30 12.99
C LEU A 243 -3.26 -10.15 13.53
N VAL A 244 -4.03 -9.52 12.65
CA VAL A 244 -4.85 -8.36 12.98
C VAL A 244 -6.32 -8.64 12.68
N PRO A 245 -7.22 -8.66 13.68
CA PRO A 245 -8.65 -8.75 13.47
C PRO A 245 -9.18 -7.51 12.74
N GLY A 246 -10.09 -7.72 11.77
CA GLY A 246 -10.64 -6.63 10.96
C GLY A 246 -11.39 -5.57 11.76
N ASP A 247 -12.09 -5.96 12.82
CA ASP A 247 -12.81 -5.02 13.69
C ASP A 247 -11.85 -4.18 14.55
N GLU A 248 -10.73 -4.74 14.98
CA GLU A 248 -9.69 -3.98 15.67
C GLU A 248 -8.97 -3.00 14.74
N ALA A 249 -8.74 -3.39 13.49
CA ALA A 249 -8.21 -2.47 12.48
C ALA A 249 -9.11 -1.24 12.30
N ILE A 250 -10.42 -1.42 12.23
CA ILE A 250 -11.40 -0.33 12.15
C ILE A 250 -11.38 0.52 13.41
N ALA A 251 -11.36 -0.11 14.60
CA ALA A 251 -11.30 0.61 15.87
C ALA A 251 -10.05 1.47 15.99
N PHE A 252 -8.88 0.95 15.61
CA PHE A 252 -7.62 1.71 15.62
C PHE A 252 -7.59 2.84 14.59
N ALA A 253 -8.20 2.66 13.40
CA ALA A 253 -8.33 3.74 12.43
C ALA A 253 -9.18 4.91 12.97
N ARG A 254 -10.29 4.61 13.65
CA ARG A 254 -11.13 5.61 14.31
C ARG A 254 -10.40 6.31 15.47
N ARG A 255 -9.67 5.56 16.28
CA ARG A 255 -8.84 6.11 17.37
C ARG A 255 -7.73 7.01 16.83
N ALA A 256 -7.05 6.61 15.76
CA ALA A 256 -6.03 7.42 15.12
C ALA A 256 -6.58 8.77 14.66
N ALA A 257 -7.77 8.81 14.11
CA ALA A 257 -8.45 10.05 13.74
C ALA A 257 -8.81 10.90 14.97
N ALA A 258 -9.44 10.30 15.98
CA ALA A 258 -9.96 11.02 17.15
C ALA A 258 -8.86 11.48 18.13
N GLU A 259 -7.83 10.66 18.30
CA GLU A 259 -6.78 10.90 19.32
C GLU A 259 -5.56 11.61 18.74
N GLU A 260 -5.17 11.30 17.48
CA GLU A 260 -3.95 11.83 16.85
C GLU A 260 -4.24 12.78 15.67
N GLY A 261 -5.48 12.88 15.20
CA GLY A 261 -5.82 13.67 14.01
C GLY A 261 -5.38 13.00 12.69
N ILE A 262 -5.04 11.71 12.72
CA ILE A 262 -4.56 10.96 11.55
C ILE A 262 -5.73 10.20 10.92
N ILE A 263 -6.25 10.73 9.81
CA ILE A 263 -7.36 10.11 9.05
C ILE A 263 -6.77 9.03 8.14
N THR A 264 -6.74 7.80 8.62
CA THR A 264 -6.21 6.65 7.88
C THR A 264 -7.29 5.69 7.40
N GLY A 265 -7.02 4.94 6.33
CA GLY A 265 -7.85 3.80 5.92
C GLY A 265 -7.79 2.63 6.92
N ILE A 266 -8.62 1.61 6.68
CA ILE A 266 -8.72 0.43 7.56
C ILE A 266 -7.36 -0.28 7.69
N SER A 267 -6.58 -0.36 6.61
CA SER A 267 -5.26 -0.98 6.62
C SER A 267 -4.23 -0.23 7.48
N GLY A 268 -4.29 1.11 7.52
CA GLY A 268 -3.44 1.89 8.40
C GLY A 268 -3.83 1.72 9.88
N GLY A 269 -5.15 1.63 10.17
CA GLY A 269 -5.61 1.22 11.50
C GLY A 269 -5.11 -0.17 11.88
N GLY A 270 -5.12 -1.12 10.94
CA GLY A 270 -4.55 -2.44 11.14
C GLY A 270 -3.04 -2.41 11.43
N ALA A 271 -2.28 -1.57 10.71
CA ALA A 271 -0.84 -1.41 10.97
C ALA A 271 -0.58 -0.81 12.37
N LEU A 272 -1.41 0.15 12.82
CA LEU A 272 -1.35 0.70 14.17
C LEU A 272 -1.72 -0.35 15.23
N GLN A 273 -2.73 -1.20 14.97
CA GLN A 273 -3.07 -2.30 15.87
C GLN A 273 -1.91 -3.31 15.98
N ALA A 274 -1.29 -3.66 14.85
CA ALA A 274 -0.10 -4.52 14.83
C ALA A 274 1.06 -3.88 15.63
N ALA A 275 1.30 -2.57 15.46
CA ALA A 275 2.27 -1.85 16.28
C ALA A 275 1.94 -1.92 17.77
N GLY A 276 0.66 -1.87 18.14
CA GLY A 276 0.19 -2.05 19.52
C GLY A 276 0.63 -3.38 20.13
N GLN A 277 0.71 -4.45 19.34
CA GLN A 277 1.23 -5.75 19.80
C GLN A 277 2.75 -5.74 20.02
N VAL A 278 3.48 -4.87 19.34
CA VAL A 278 4.95 -4.76 19.43
C VAL A 278 5.36 -3.84 20.57
N VAL A 279 4.73 -2.67 20.70
CA VAL A 279 5.13 -1.64 21.69
C VAL A 279 4.96 -2.07 23.16
N THR A 280 4.16 -3.12 23.40
CA THR A 280 3.96 -3.67 24.74
C THR A 280 5.04 -4.69 25.14
N ARG A 281 5.92 -5.07 24.21
CA ARG A 281 6.99 -6.04 24.48
C ARG A 281 8.16 -5.35 25.17
N PRO A 282 8.71 -5.95 26.25
CA PRO A 282 9.80 -5.32 27.05
C PRO A 282 11.04 -4.95 26.23
N GLU A 283 11.37 -5.75 25.19
CA GLU A 283 12.54 -5.53 24.33
C GLU A 283 12.44 -4.26 23.47
N PHE A 284 11.23 -3.69 23.34
CA PHE A 284 11.01 -2.43 22.61
C PHE A 284 10.93 -1.20 23.50
N ALA A 285 11.14 -1.33 24.81
CA ALA A 285 11.25 -0.17 25.71
C ALA A 285 12.42 0.74 25.29
N GLY A 286 12.15 2.01 25.06
CA GLY A 286 13.12 3.00 24.57
C GLY A 286 13.46 2.90 23.08
N LYS A 287 12.82 2.01 22.33
CA LYS A 287 13.06 1.76 20.91
C LYS A 287 12.17 2.61 20.00
N THR A 288 12.61 2.83 18.77
CA THR A 288 11.86 3.56 17.73
C THR A 288 11.24 2.60 16.73
N ILE A 289 9.91 2.65 16.62
CA ILE A 289 9.11 1.79 15.74
C ILE A 289 8.43 2.65 14.67
N VAL A 290 8.67 2.38 13.41
CA VAL A 290 8.00 3.04 12.29
C VAL A 290 6.83 2.20 11.81
N VAL A 291 5.64 2.83 11.67
CA VAL A 291 4.41 2.19 11.20
C VAL A 291 3.99 2.80 9.88
N VAL A 292 3.80 1.98 8.84
CA VAL A 292 3.41 2.46 7.52
C VAL A 292 1.89 2.65 7.44
N ILE A 293 1.46 3.89 7.23
CA ILE A 293 0.06 4.28 7.04
C ILE A 293 -0.20 4.41 5.54
N ALA A 294 -0.82 3.39 4.96
CA ALA A 294 -0.84 3.17 3.52
C ALA A 294 -1.67 4.18 2.72
N ASP A 295 -2.78 4.67 3.28
CA ASP A 295 -3.69 5.60 2.59
C ASP A 295 -4.58 6.39 3.56
N THR A 296 -5.46 7.24 3.00
CA THR A 296 -6.43 8.07 3.74
C THR A 296 -7.76 7.36 3.98
N GLY A 297 -8.42 7.71 5.09
CA GLY A 297 -9.76 7.23 5.45
C GLY A 297 -10.87 7.70 4.51
N GLU A 298 -10.72 8.83 3.83
CA GLU A 298 -11.76 9.39 2.93
C GLU A 298 -12.16 8.43 1.80
N ARG A 299 -11.31 7.48 1.43
CA ARG A 299 -11.62 6.43 0.44
C ARG A 299 -12.58 5.36 0.92
N TYR A 300 -12.93 5.37 2.20
CA TYR A 300 -13.69 4.33 2.87
C TYR A 300 -15.01 4.83 3.46
N LEU A 301 -15.52 6.00 3.01
CA LEU A 301 -16.77 6.62 3.50
C LEU A 301 -17.97 5.69 3.40
N SER A 302 -18.05 4.82 2.40
CA SER A 302 -19.13 3.84 2.21
C SER A 302 -18.84 2.47 2.83
N THR A 303 -17.96 2.40 3.83
CA THR A 303 -17.55 1.14 4.48
C THR A 303 -17.77 1.18 5.98
N ALA A 304 -17.59 0.02 6.63
CA ALA A 304 -17.72 -0.13 8.08
C ALA A 304 -16.84 0.86 8.91
N LEU A 305 -15.84 1.48 8.32
CA LEU A 305 -15.04 2.52 8.99
C LEU A 305 -15.93 3.71 9.44
N PHE A 306 -16.96 4.04 8.66
CA PHE A 306 -17.82 5.20 8.89
C PHE A 306 -19.26 4.86 9.29
N ASP A 307 -19.64 3.57 9.37
CA ASP A 307 -21.04 3.14 9.58
C ASP A 307 -21.77 3.82 10.75
N SER A 308 -21.11 4.24 11.79
CA SER A 308 -21.75 4.92 12.93
C SER A 308 -21.53 6.43 12.93
N LEU A 309 -20.99 6.99 11.86
CA LEU A 309 -20.59 8.40 11.79
C LEU A 309 -21.36 9.19 10.72
N LEU A 310 -22.21 8.53 9.94
CA LEU A 310 -22.96 9.13 8.83
C LEU A 310 -24.41 9.47 9.19
N ASP A 311 -24.87 9.15 10.42
CA ASP A 311 -26.24 9.40 10.93
C ASP A 311 -26.37 10.75 11.65
#